data_71baa524a05373e8c171ddb4cfb440c1
#
_entry.id   71baa524a05373e8c171ddb4cfb440c1
#
_cell.length_a   1.000
_cell.length_b   1.000
_cell.length_c   1.000
_cell.angle_alpha   90.00
_cell.angle_beta   90.00
_cell.angle_gamma   90.00
#
_symmetry.space_group_name_H-M   'P 1'
#
loop_
_entity.id
_entity.type
_entity.pdbx_description
1 polymer ?
#
loop_
_entity_poly.entity_id
_entity_poly.type
_entity_poly.pdbx_seq_one_letter_code
_entity_poly.pdbx_strand_id
1 'polypeptide(L)'
;MRNVTKDNITDVFKGYMSDEMDPRMREVMGSLVEHLHDFAREVNLTHEEWRTGIAFLEGCAAIETEDHHEFVLASDVLGLSSLVDMLHSSPASTSSSVLGPFHVSGAPPLAVGGDMKRDFGGPMLLAEGVIRDTDGNPIAGAEIDIWQT
;
A
#
# COMPACT_ATOMS: atom_id res chain seq x y z
N MET A 1 2.36 -16.67 30.25
CA MET A 1 1.15 -17.25 29.64
C MET A 1 1.00 -18.69 30.07
N ARG A 2 -0.05 -19.02 30.83
CA ARG A 2 -0.35 -20.41 31.19
C ARG A 2 -1.47 -20.91 30.29
N ASN A 3 -1.37 -22.14 29.80
CA ASN A 3 -2.37 -22.82 28.96
C ASN A 3 -2.60 -22.23 27.54
N VAL A 4 -1.59 -21.60 26.93
CA VAL A 4 -1.65 -21.21 25.51
C VAL A 4 -1.24 -22.40 24.66
N THR A 5 -2.06 -22.71 23.66
CA THR A 5 -1.85 -23.80 22.70
C THR A 5 -1.91 -23.25 21.26
N LYS A 6 -1.49 -24.06 20.29
CA LYS A 6 -1.62 -23.70 18.87
C LYS A 6 -3.07 -23.43 18.43
N ASP A 7 -4.06 -23.99 19.15
CA ASP A 7 -5.46 -23.91 18.79
C ASP A 7 -6.17 -22.69 19.42
N ASN A 8 -5.69 -22.20 20.57
CA ASN A 8 -6.32 -21.08 21.29
C ASN A 8 -5.50 -19.77 21.28
N ILE A 9 -4.31 -19.75 20.70
CA ILE A 9 -3.43 -18.56 20.71
C ILE A 9 -4.08 -17.32 20.09
N THR A 10 -4.92 -17.50 19.07
CA THR A 10 -5.66 -16.40 18.41
C THR A 10 -6.63 -15.73 19.38
N ASP A 11 -7.43 -16.52 20.10
CA ASP A 11 -8.38 -16.03 21.09
C ASP A 11 -7.67 -15.37 22.27
N VAL A 12 -6.56 -15.98 22.71
CA VAL A 12 -5.72 -15.40 23.77
C VAL A 12 -5.19 -14.04 23.34
N PHE A 13 -4.69 -13.88 22.12
CA PHE A 13 -4.25 -12.58 21.59
C PHE A 13 -5.39 -11.58 21.57
N LYS A 14 -6.55 -11.95 21.01
CA LYS A 14 -7.73 -11.07 20.96
C LYS A 14 -8.17 -10.63 22.35
N GLY A 15 -8.05 -11.49 23.35
CA GLY A 15 -8.35 -11.17 24.75
C GLY A 15 -7.35 -10.20 25.43
N TYR A 16 -6.17 -9.99 24.85
CA TYR A 16 -5.19 -8.98 25.33
C TYR A 16 -5.37 -7.60 24.69
N MET A 17 -6.18 -7.47 23.66
CA MET A 17 -6.45 -6.16 23.06
C MET A 17 -7.21 -5.28 24.06
N SER A 18 -6.69 -4.07 24.31
CA SER A 18 -7.27 -3.12 25.26
C SER A 18 -8.72 -2.75 24.88
N ASP A 19 -9.60 -2.66 25.88
CA ASP A 19 -10.97 -2.19 25.67
C ASP A 19 -11.03 -0.70 25.25
N GLU A 20 -9.97 0.06 25.51
CA GLU A 20 -9.80 1.46 25.09
C GLU A 20 -9.33 1.60 23.63
N MET A 21 -8.97 0.48 22.96
CA MET A 21 -8.56 0.49 21.55
C MET A 21 -9.73 0.96 20.66
N ASP A 22 -9.42 1.80 19.67
CA ASP A 22 -10.40 2.18 18.65
C ASP A 22 -11.10 0.95 18.06
N PRO A 23 -12.46 0.95 17.93
CA PRO A 23 -13.20 -0.23 17.48
C PRO A 23 -12.76 -0.72 16.08
N ARG A 24 -12.44 0.19 15.16
CA ARG A 24 -11.98 -0.19 13.82
C ARG A 24 -10.58 -0.79 13.85
N MET A 25 -9.70 -0.21 14.66
CA MET A 25 -8.35 -0.76 14.86
C MET A 25 -8.42 -2.16 15.48
N ARG A 26 -9.30 -2.38 16.44
CA ARG A 26 -9.54 -3.71 17.05
C ARG A 26 -10.00 -4.74 16.01
N GLU A 27 -10.93 -4.35 15.15
CA GLU A 27 -11.43 -5.20 14.06
C GLU A 27 -10.30 -5.58 13.10
N VAL A 28 -9.55 -4.58 12.61
CA VAL A 28 -8.46 -4.79 11.65
C VAL A 28 -7.35 -5.66 12.24
N MET A 29 -6.89 -5.35 13.46
CA MET A 29 -5.84 -6.13 14.12
C MET A 29 -6.30 -7.55 14.47
N GLY A 30 -7.54 -7.69 14.90
CA GLY A 30 -8.12 -9.00 15.20
C GLY A 30 -8.18 -9.91 13.97
N SER A 31 -8.62 -9.37 12.84
CA SER A 31 -8.67 -10.06 11.55
C SER A 31 -7.25 -10.38 11.03
N LEU A 32 -6.34 -9.41 11.06
CA LEU A 32 -4.95 -9.62 10.62
C LEU A 32 -4.28 -10.77 11.37
N VAL A 33 -4.36 -10.77 12.71
CA VAL A 33 -3.72 -11.82 13.51
C VAL A 33 -4.37 -13.17 13.30
N GLU A 34 -5.69 -13.24 13.13
CA GLU A 34 -6.39 -14.47 12.78
C GLU A 34 -5.83 -15.06 11.48
N HIS A 35 -5.77 -14.29 10.41
CA HIS A 35 -5.24 -14.74 9.13
C HIS A 35 -3.76 -15.10 9.16
N LEU A 36 -2.93 -14.37 9.94
CA LEU A 36 -1.52 -14.75 10.13
C LEU A 36 -1.36 -16.08 10.86
N HIS A 37 -2.18 -16.33 11.89
CA HIS A 37 -2.16 -17.59 12.61
C HIS A 37 -2.70 -18.75 11.76
N ASP A 38 -3.74 -18.50 10.97
CA ASP A 38 -4.30 -19.50 10.06
C ASP A 38 -3.30 -19.83 8.94
N PHE A 39 -2.68 -18.84 8.33
CA PHE A 39 -1.58 -19.04 7.39
C PHE A 39 -0.48 -19.93 7.97
N ALA A 40 0.00 -19.61 9.18
CA ALA A 40 1.06 -20.39 9.81
C ALA A 40 0.65 -21.86 10.05
N ARG A 41 -0.62 -22.11 10.41
CA ARG A 41 -1.17 -23.46 10.57
C ARG A 41 -1.34 -24.18 9.24
N GLU A 42 -1.89 -23.50 8.24
CA GLU A 42 -2.19 -24.05 6.91
C GLU A 42 -0.95 -24.56 6.21
N VAL A 43 0.13 -23.73 6.18
CA VAL A 43 1.39 -24.11 5.55
C VAL A 43 2.31 -24.91 6.47
N ASN A 44 1.91 -25.13 7.73
CA ASN A 44 2.75 -25.75 8.76
C ASN A 44 4.13 -25.05 8.85
N LEU A 45 4.10 -23.71 8.98
CA LEU A 45 5.27 -22.83 8.90
C LEU A 45 6.38 -23.28 9.85
N THR A 46 7.57 -23.50 9.31
CA THR A 46 8.74 -23.88 10.09
C THR A 46 9.41 -22.66 10.73
N HIS A 47 10.23 -22.91 11.74
CA HIS A 47 11.00 -21.86 12.40
C HIS A 47 12.03 -21.19 11.48
N GLU A 48 12.58 -21.94 10.52
CA GLU A 48 13.51 -21.42 9.51
C GLU A 48 12.80 -20.49 8.51
N GLU A 49 11.65 -20.91 8.00
CA GLU A 49 10.83 -20.09 7.09
C GLU A 49 10.33 -18.81 7.78
N TRP A 50 9.88 -18.92 9.04
CA TRP A 50 9.52 -17.74 9.84
C TRP A 50 10.71 -16.77 9.98
N ARG A 51 11.91 -17.26 10.29
CA ARG A 51 13.13 -16.43 10.34
C ARG A 51 13.45 -15.76 9.02
N THR A 52 13.27 -16.47 7.90
CA THR A 52 13.46 -15.91 6.55
C THR A 52 12.51 -14.74 6.32
N GLY A 53 11.23 -14.87 6.72
CA GLY A 53 10.27 -13.78 6.64
C GLY A 53 10.66 -12.56 7.50
N ILE A 54 11.16 -12.79 8.72
CA ILE A 54 11.66 -11.70 9.57
C ILE A 54 12.89 -11.03 8.94
N ALA A 55 13.84 -11.81 8.41
CA ALA A 55 15.03 -11.27 7.74
C ALA A 55 14.67 -10.44 6.49
N PHE A 56 13.63 -10.81 5.76
CA PHE A 56 13.10 -10.01 4.65
C PHE A 56 12.61 -8.64 5.14
N LEU A 57 11.81 -8.59 6.21
CA LEU A 57 11.33 -7.32 6.78
C LEU A 57 12.47 -6.44 7.32
N GLU A 58 13.47 -7.07 7.97
CA GLU A 58 14.70 -6.38 8.40
C GLU A 58 15.48 -5.81 7.22
N GLY A 59 15.53 -6.55 6.11
CA GLY A 59 16.15 -6.09 4.86
C GLY A 59 15.44 -4.87 4.29
N CYS A 60 14.11 -4.87 4.20
CA CYS A 60 13.34 -3.70 3.77
C CYS A 60 13.63 -2.49 4.67
N ALA A 61 13.60 -2.67 5.99
CA ALA A 61 13.87 -1.58 6.94
C ALA A 61 15.29 -1.00 6.80
N ALA A 62 16.26 -1.83 6.44
CA ALA A 62 17.67 -1.41 6.30
C ALA A 62 17.95 -0.51 5.09
N ILE A 63 17.09 -0.56 4.07
CA ILE A 63 17.24 0.22 2.82
C ILE A 63 16.12 1.25 2.63
N GLU A 64 15.19 1.38 3.58
CA GLU A 64 14.16 2.42 3.60
C GLU A 64 14.80 3.80 3.67
N THR A 65 14.35 4.74 2.83
CA THR A 65 14.78 6.14 2.83
C THR A 65 13.57 7.06 2.65
N GLU A 66 13.78 8.38 2.72
CA GLU A 66 12.71 9.37 2.46
C GLU A 66 12.15 9.29 1.02
N ASP A 67 12.97 8.85 0.06
CA ASP A 67 12.62 8.77 -1.37
C ASP A 67 12.35 7.33 -1.84
N HIS A 68 12.60 6.33 -1.01
CA HIS A 68 12.46 4.91 -1.34
C HIS A 68 11.68 4.18 -0.24
N HIS A 69 10.44 3.81 -0.55
CA HIS A 69 9.52 3.18 0.38
C HIS A 69 9.46 1.67 0.17
N GLU A 70 10.41 0.95 0.73
CA GLU A 70 10.59 -0.49 0.49
C GLU A 70 9.43 -1.35 1.03
N PHE A 71 8.78 -0.92 2.12
CA PHE A 71 7.57 -1.58 2.60
C PHE A 71 6.37 -1.37 1.66
N VAL A 72 6.29 -0.20 1.01
CA VAL A 72 5.29 0.06 -0.04
C VAL A 72 5.57 -0.82 -1.24
N LEU A 73 6.83 -0.90 -1.69
CA LEU A 73 7.25 -1.79 -2.78
C LEU A 73 6.92 -3.26 -2.46
N ALA A 74 7.19 -3.72 -1.23
CA ALA A 74 6.85 -5.08 -0.81
C ALA A 74 5.33 -5.32 -0.86
N SER A 75 4.52 -4.36 -0.43
CA SER A 75 3.06 -4.39 -0.53
C SER A 75 2.57 -4.45 -1.98
N ASP A 76 3.19 -3.67 -2.87
CA ASP A 76 2.88 -3.63 -4.30
C ASP A 76 3.19 -4.98 -4.98
N VAL A 77 4.36 -5.53 -4.71
CA VAL A 77 4.78 -6.85 -5.25
C VAL A 77 3.87 -7.99 -4.76
N LEU A 78 3.41 -7.91 -3.51
CA LEU A 78 2.44 -8.86 -2.95
C LEU A 78 1.00 -8.61 -3.43
N GLY A 79 0.74 -7.51 -4.17
CA GLY A 79 -0.57 -7.15 -4.69
C GLY A 79 -1.53 -6.59 -3.64
N LEU A 80 -1.08 -6.36 -2.40
CA LEU A 80 -1.95 -5.86 -1.33
C LEU A 80 -2.40 -4.43 -1.59
N SER A 81 -1.51 -3.55 -2.02
CA SER A 81 -1.83 -2.16 -2.39
C SER A 81 -2.87 -2.12 -3.51
N SER A 82 -2.66 -2.91 -4.56
CA SER A 82 -3.61 -3.03 -5.68
C SER A 82 -4.97 -3.55 -5.24
N LEU A 83 -5.00 -4.51 -4.31
CA LEU A 83 -6.25 -5.04 -3.77
C LEU A 83 -7.00 -3.96 -2.98
N VAL A 84 -6.31 -3.18 -2.15
CA VAL A 84 -6.93 -2.08 -1.38
C VAL A 84 -7.52 -1.05 -2.32
N ASP A 85 -6.84 -0.67 -3.39
CA ASP A 85 -7.35 0.24 -4.41
C ASP A 85 -8.61 -0.32 -5.08
N MET A 86 -8.60 -1.59 -5.48
CA MET A 86 -9.76 -2.24 -6.11
C MET A 86 -10.97 -2.32 -5.18
N LEU A 87 -10.78 -2.51 -3.87
CA LEU A 87 -11.86 -2.52 -2.89
C LEU A 87 -12.59 -1.17 -2.76
N HIS A 88 -11.93 -0.07 -3.15
CA HIS A 88 -12.45 1.29 -3.02
C HIS A 88 -12.71 1.97 -4.39
N SER A 89 -12.36 1.32 -5.50
CA SER A 89 -12.59 1.86 -6.84
C SER A 89 -14.06 1.78 -7.25
N SER A 90 -14.51 2.79 -8.01
CA SER A 90 -15.84 2.76 -8.64
C SER A 90 -15.75 2.14 -10.03
N PRO A 91 -16.65 1.23 -10.43
CA PRO A 91 -16.69 0.70 -11.79
C PRO A 91 -16.92 1.77 -12.87
N ALA A 92 -17.43 2.95 -12.50
CA ALA A 92 -17.68 4.07 -13.39
C ALA A 92 -16.47 5.00 -13.58
N SER A 93 -15.40 4.82 -12.79
CA SER A 93 -14.19 5.63 -12.88
C SER A 93 -13.11 4.97 -13.73
N THR A 94 -12.09 5.76 -14.10
CA THR A 94 -10.84 5.22 -14.66
C THR A 94 -10.25 4.22 -13.67
N SER A 95 -9.73 3.11 -14.18
CA SER A 95 -9.09 2.08 -13.33
C SER A 95 -7.97 2.70 -12.50
N SER A 96 -7.99 2.41 -11.21
CA SER A 96 -6.94 2.82 -10.28
C SER A 96 -5.69 1.97 -10.47
N SER A 97 -4.55 2.54 -10.10
CA SER A 97 -3.26 1.86 -10.00
C SER A 97 -2.56 2.37 -8.75
N VAL A 98 -1.61 1.58 -8.22
CA VAL A 98 -0.78 2.01 -7.10
C VAL A 98 0.13 3.17 -7.49
N LEU A 99 0.43 4.05 -6.53
CA LEU A 99 1.36 5.19 -6.74
C LEU A 99 2.79 4.70 -7.03
N GLY A 100 3.14 3.55 -6.50
CA GLY A 100 4.49 2.99 -6.57
C GLY A 100 5.45 3.57 -5.53
N PRO A 101 6.64 2.94 -5.35
CA PRO A 101 7.57 3.29 -4.28
C PRO A 101 8.36 4.59 -4.53
N PHE A 102 8.25 5.18 -5.71
CA PHE A 102 8.99 6.39 -6.12
C PHE A 102 8.15 7.66 -6.10
N HIS A 103 6.88 7.57 -5.71
CA HIS A 103 6.05 8.74 -5.54
C HIS A 103 6.49 9.52 -4.30
N VAL A 104 6.81 10.80 -4.49
CA VAL A 104 7.15 11.74 -3.42
C VAL A 104 6.16 12.89 -3.45
N SER A 105 5.52 13.17 -2.32
CA SER A 105 4.56 14.26 -2.20
C SER A 105 5.22 15.64 -2.33
N GLY A 106 4.46 16.62 -2.84
CA GLY A 106 4.94 18.01 -2.91
C GLY A 106 5.75 18.33 -4.15
N ALA A 107 5.43 17.69 -5.28
CA ALA A 107 6.03 18.04 -6.57
C ALA A 107 5.94 19.56 -6.85
N PRO A 108 6.98 20.15 -7.48
CA PRO A 108 6.95 21.58 -7.84
C PRO A 108 5.76 21.88 -8.78
N PRO A 109 4.96 22.94 -8.50
CA PRO A 109 3.83 23.27 -9.34
C PRO A 109 4.29 23.72 -10.73
N LEU A 110 3.57 23.27 -11.76
CA LEU A 110 3.80 23.63 -13.15
C LEU A 110 2.48 24.08 -13.78
N ALA A 111 2.52 25.16 -14.56
CA ALA A 111 1.35 25.60 -15.30
C ALA A 111 1.00 24.63 -16.43
N VAL A 112 -0.28 24.57 -16.80
CA VAL A 112 -0.74 23.79 -17.96
C VAL A 112 0.04 24.21 -19.21
N GLY A 113 0.56 23.23 -19.96
CA GLY A 113 1.43 23.44 -21.11
C GLY A 113 2.89 23.74 -20.77
N GLY A 114 3.27 23.68 -19.49
CA GLY A 114 4.66 23.79 -19.06
C GLY A 114 5.49 22.58 -19.47
N ASP A 115 6.77 22.80 -19.68
CA ASP A 115 7.74 21.76 -20.04
C ASP A 115 8.32 21.08 -18.79
N MET A 116 8.05 19.79 -18.61
CA MET A 116 8.59 18.98 -17.52
C MET A 116 9.94 18.35 -17.87
N LYS A 117 10.41 18.47 -19.10
CA LYS A 117 11.59 17.77 -19.60
C LYS A 117 12.88 18.20 -18.87
N ARG A 118 12.95 19.44 -18.37
CA ARG A 118 14.17 20.03 -17.79
C ARG A 118 15.36 19.83 -18.75
N ASP A 119 16.51 19.40 -18.22
CA ASP A 119 17.76 19.19 -18.97
C ASP A 119 17.90 17.75 -19.54
N PHE A 120 16.85 16.94 -19.46
CA PHE A 120 16.88 15.57 -19.98
C PHE A 120 16.80 15.55 -21.51
N GLY A 121 17.72 14.81 -22.15
CA GLY A 121 17.72 14.54 -23.58
C GLY A 121 16.56 13.63 -24.00
N GLY A 122 16.33 13.51 -25.32
CA GLY A 122 15.34 12.60 -25.88
C GLY A 122 14.22 13.30 -26.65
N PRO A 123 13.35 12.53 -27.33
CA PRO A 123 12.21 13.07 -28.06
C PRO A 123 11.19 13.70 -27.11
N MET A 124 10.48 14.71 -27.58
CA MET A 124 9.41 15.36 -26.84
C MET A 124 8.15 14.49 -26.90
N LEU A 125 7.47 14.32 -25.77
CA LEU A 125 6.12 13.78 -25.67
C LEU A 125 5.16 14.91 -25.28
N LEU A 126 4.12 15.11 -26.06
CA LEU A 126 2.98 15.97 -25.69
C LEU A 126 1.88 15.06 -25.14
N ALA A 127 1.44 15.35 -23.91
CA ALA A 127 0.30 14.67 -23.29
C ALA A 127 -0.85 15.68 -23.09
N GLU A 128 -2.04 15.34 -23.58
CA GLU A 128 -3.25 16.13 -23.44
C GLU A 128 -4.38 15.27 -22.89
N GLY A 129 -5.25 15.83 -22.05
CA GLY A 129 -6.39 15.12 -21.50
C GLY A 129 -7.42 16.04 -20.84
N VAL A 130 -8.58 15.49 -20.53
CA VAL A 130 -9.65 16.17 -19.79
C VAL A 130 -10.08 15.26 -18.65
N ILE A 131 -10.05 15.80 -17.43
CA ILE A 131 -10.58 15.13 -16.26
C ILE A 131 -12.09 15.36 -16.19
N ARG A 132 -12.86 14.28 -16.03
CA ARG A 132 -14.33 14.32 -16.02
C ARG A 132 -14.87 13.56 -14.81
N ASP A 133 -16.04 13.96 -14.34
CA ASP A 133 -16.81 13.16 -13.39
C ASP A 133 -17.45 11.92 -14.08
N THR A 134 -18.13 11.09 -13.31
CA THR A 134 -18.79 9.87 -13.81
C THR A 134 -19.99 10.16 -14.72
N ASP A 135 -20.50 11.39 -14.73
CA ASP A 135 -21.57 11.86 -15.62
C ASP A 135 -21.01 12.47 -16.93
N GLY A 136 -19.68 12.54 -17.05
CA GLY A 136 -18.97 13.05 -18.23
C GLY A 136 -18.72 14.55 -18.22
N ASN A 137 -19.05 15.29 -17.14
CA ASN A 137 -18.79 16.71 -17.05
C ASN A 137 -17.33 16.98 -16.70
N PRO A 138 -16.69 18.01 -17.29
CA PRO A 138 -15.31 18.33 -16.95
C PRO A 138 -15.19 18.87 -15.52
N ILE A 139 -14.14 18.44 -14.81
CA ILE A 139 -13.81 18.90 -13.46
C ILE A 139 -12.82 20.05 -13.56
N ALA A 140 -13.29 21.27 -13.23
CA ALA A 140 -12.45 22.44 -13.22
C ALA A 140 -11.52 22.44 -11.97
N GLY A 141 -10.27 22.83 -12.16
CA GLY A 141 -9.30 22.93 -11.06
C GLY A 141 -8.80 21.59 -10.53
N ALA A 142 -8.95 20.51 -11.29
CA ALA A 142 -8.35 19.22 -10.94
C ALA A 142 -6.81 19.37 -10.90
N GLU A 143 -6.20 18.93 -9.82
CA GLU A 143 -4.75 18.84 -9.68
C GLU A 143 -4.27 17.51 -10.24
N ILE A 144 -3.20 17.54 -11.04
CA ILE A 144 -2.61 16.36 -11.66
C ILE A 144 -1.16 16.28 -11.20
N ASP A 145 -0.84 15.20 -10.50
CA ASP A 145 0.52 14.88 -10.08
C ASP A 145 1.16 13.92 -11.10
N ILE A 146 2.39 14.20 -11.53
CA ILE A 146 3.11 13.39 -12.52
C ILE A 146 4.51 13.14 -12.01
N TRP A 147 4.86 11.84 -11.89
CA TRP A 147 6.20 11.43 -11.45
C TRP A 147 6.75 10.31 -12.34
N GLN A 148 8.06 10.18 -12.34
CA GLN A 148 8.80 9.17 -13.07
C GLN A 148 10.08 8.83 -12.32
N THR A 149 10.52 7.57 -12.40
CA THR A 149 11.83 7.11 -11.88
C THR A 149 12.94 7.40 -12.86
#